data_76dc3630997978701ccd44d886bd14a8
#
_entry.id   76dc3630997978701ccd44d886bd14a8
#
_cell.length_a   1.000
_cell.length_b   1.000
_cell.length_c   1.000
_cell.angle_alpha   90.00
_cell.angle_beta   90.00
_cell.angle_gamma   90.00
#
_symmetry.space_group_name_H-M   'P 1'
#
loop_
_entity.id
_entity.type
_entity.pdbx_description
1 polymer ?
#
loop_
_entity_poly.entity_id
_entity_poly.type
_entity_poly.pdbx_seq_one_letter_code
_entity_poly.pdbx_strand_id
1 'polypeptide(L)'
;MIHQNKENLTSSHKINGRWENKYLSIHHMPQIKTLFHLACKVGKKIIGRPLIIPFKEMGLPMDEFWFNIARPGESTGWHDHKNSSILSGVYYLKVPNESGDIHFRKKNDGQLVEWKIRSETGKMILFDPNIEHSVPINKSKHDRVSIAFNLYSLPLTIKSNSDEYSSNKFYS
;
A
#
# COMPACT_ATOMS: atom_id res chain seq x y z
N MET A 1 1.33 2.79 -19.03
CA MET A 1 0.01 2.70 -18.35
C MET A 1 -0.16 3.79 -17.30
N ILE A 2 0.54 3.82 -16.12
CA ILE A 2 0.41 4.92 -15.14
C ILE A 2 0.87 6.26 -15.73
N HIS A 3 1.94 6.28 -16.52
CA HIS A 3 2.43 7.49 -17.20
C HIS A 3 1.46 8.05 -18.24
N GLN A 4 0.59 7.23 -18.81
CA GLN A 4 -0.45 7.63 -19.77
C GLN A 4 -1.69 8.24 -19.08
N ASN A 5 -1.86 8.03 -17.76
CA ASN A 5 -2.97 8.51 -16.97
C ASN A 5 -2.53 9.52 -15.88
N LYS A 6 -1.43 10.23 -16.08
CA LYS A 6 -0.88 11.17 -15.08
C LYS A 6 -1.87 12.27 -14.70
N GLU A 7 -2.66 12.74 -15.62
CA GLU A 7 -3.70 13.76 -15.43
C GLU A 7 -4.88 13.29 -14.57
N ASN A 8 -5.12 11.97 -14.54
CA ASN A 8 -6.21 11.36 -13.76
C ASN A 8 -5.76 10.92 -12.35
N LEU A 9 -4.46 11.13 -12.01
CA LEU A 9 -3.94 10.80 -10.69
C LEU A 9 -4.29 11.89 -9.68
N THR A 10 -5.04 11.52 -8.66
CA THR A 10 -5.21 12.37 -7.47
C THR A 10 -4.17 12.00 -6.42
N SER A 11 -3.65 13.00 -5.70
CA SER A 11 -2.63 12.82 -4.68
C SER A 11 -3.21 13.07 -3.30
N SER A 12 -2.88 12.21 -2.34
CA SER A 12 -3.17 12.43 -0.94
C SER A 12 -2.01 11.98 -0.07
N HIS A 13 -2.01 12.38 1.19
CA HIS A 13 -0.97 12.11 2.19
C HIS A 13 0.42 12.60 1.77
N LYS A 14 0.82 13.68 2.42
CA LYS A 14 2.13 14.31 2.18
C LYS A 14 3.04 13.99 3.34
N ILE A 15 4.12 13.25 3.09
CA ILE A 15 5.16 12.92 4.08
C ILE A 15 6.44 13.61 3.65
N ASN A 16 7.06 14.38 4.56
CA ASN A 16 8.29 15.14 4.27
C ASN A 16 8.24 15.96 2.97
N GLY A 17 7.07 16.59 2.71
CA GLY A 17 6.91 17.42 1.50
C GLY A 17 6.57 16.66 0.23
N ARG A 18 6.57 15.33 0.23
CA ARG A 18 6.25 14.47 -0.91
C ARG A 18 4.84 13.90 -0.81
N TRP A 19 4.11 13.85 -1.95
CA TRP A 19 2.86 13.12 -2.08
C TRP A 19 3.12 11.62 -2.19
N GLU A 20 2.82 10.88 -1.12
CA GLU A 20 3.09 9.43 -1.05
C GLU A 20 2.05 8.62 -1.81
N ASN A 21 0.76 8.90 -1.58
CA ASN A 21 -0.33 8.13 -2.15
C ASN A 21 -0.87 8.80 -3.41
N LYS A 22 -0.93 8.04 -4.49
CA LYS A 22 -1.54 8.47 -5.74
C LYS A 22 -2.68 7.54 -6.09
N TYR A 23 -3.87 8.11 -6.23
CA TYR A 23 -5.08 7.37 -6.54
C TYR A 23 -5.40 7.50 -8.02
N LEU A 24 -5.78 6.39 -8.60
CA LEU A 24 -6.27 6.29 -9.97
C LEU A 24 -7.49 5.38 -9.95
N SER A 25 -8.62 5.86 -10.52
CA SER A 25 -9.83 5.03 -10.62
C SER A 25 -9.53 3.72 -11.34
N ILE A 26 -10.14 2.64 -10.87
CA ILE A 26 -9.98 1.29 -11.43
C ILE A 26 -10.46 1.21 -12.89
N HIS A 27 -11.30 2.15 -13.34
CA HIS A 27 -11.70 2.27 -14.76
C HIS A 27 -10.53 2.49 -15.70
N HIS A 28 -9.50 3.21 -15.24
CA HIS A 28 -8.28 3.44 -16.03
C HIS A 28 -7.31 2.26 -16.02
N MET A 29 -7.54 1.29 -15.11
CA MET A 29 -6.69 0.11 -14.95
C MET A 29 -7.49 -1.13 -14.55
N PRO A 30 -8.44 -1.61 -15.37
CA PRO A 30 -9.31 -2.73 -15.00
C PRO A 30 -8.55 -4.03 -14.70
N GLN A 31 -7.33 -4.20 -15.22
CA GLN A 31 -6.45 -5.35 -14.96
C GLN A 31 -6.08 -5.50 -13.47
N ILE A 32 -6.14 -4.43 -12.70
CA ILE A 32 -5.88 -4.43 -11.24
C ILE A 32 -6.84 -5.37 -10.50
N LYS A 33 -8.06 -5.56 -11.02
CA LYS A 33 -9.05 -6.49 -10.42
C LYS A 33 -8.51 -7.92 -10.32
N THR A 34 -7.75 -8.37 -11.32
CA THR A 34 -7.11 -9.70 -11.29
C THR A 34 -6.08 -9.79 -10.17
N LEU A 35 -5.28 -8.74 -9.97
CA LEU A 35 -4.34 -8.66 -8.86
C LEU A 35 -5.06 -8.69 -7.51
N PHE A 36 -6.13 -7.91 -7.35
CA PHE A 36 -6.93 -7.88 -6.11
C PHE A 36 -7.58 -9.24 -5.82
N HIS A 37 -8.11 -9.89 -6.85
CA HIS A 37 -8.65 -11.24 -6.68
C HIS A 37 -7.57 -12.23 -6.19
N LEU A 38 -6.36 -12.17 -6.75
CA LEU A 38 -5.24 -13.00 -6.31
C LEU A 38 -4.85 -12.67 -4.86
N ALA A 39 -4.74 -11.40 -4.49
CA ALA A 39 -4.42 -10.95 -3.14
C ALA A 39 -5.47 -11.47 -2.12
N CYS A 40 -6.76 -11.33 -2.43
CA CYS A 40 -7.85 -11.84 -1.60
C CYS A 40 -7.80 -13.38 -1.47
N LYS A 41 -7.51 -14.10 -2.55
CA LYS A 41 -7.36 -15.56 -2.55
C LYS A 41 -6.21 -16.02 -1.67
N VAL A 42 -5.04 -15.36 -1.76
CA VAL A 42 -3.88 -15.65 -0.92
C VAL A 42 -4.17 -15.26 0.53
N GLY A 43 -4.70 -14.06 0.77
CA GLY A 43 -5.07 -13.59 2.10
C GLY A 43 -6.08 -14.51 2.80
N LYS A 44 -7.08 -15.01 2.05
CA LYS A 44 -8.03 -16.01 2.60
C LYS A 44 -7.32 -17.28 3.09
N LYS A 45 -6.29 -17.75 2.41
CA LYS A 45 -5.51 -18.92 2.86
C LYS A 45 -4.75 -18.63 4.15
N ILE A 46 -4.25 -17.42 4.33
CA ILE A 46 -3.51 -17.00 5.52
C ILE A 46 -4.45 -16.82 6.71
N ILE A 47 -5.58 -16.16 6.51
CA ILE A 47 -6.49 -15.70 7.58
C ILE A 47 -7.62 -16.72 7.86
N GLY A 48 -7.93 -17.62 6.92
CA GLY A 48 -8.99 -18.63 7.05
C GLY A 48 -10.41 -18.12 6.76
N ARG A 49 -10.58 -16.85 6.33
CA ARG A 49 -11.90 -16.26 6.02
C ARG A 49 -11.85 -15.37 4.77
N PRO A 50 -13.01 -15.13 4.11
CA PRO A 50 -13.08 -14.27 2.93
C PRO A 50 -12.57 -12.86 3.23
N LEU A 51 -11.77 -12.32 2.29
CA LEU A 51 -11.25 -10.95 2.34
C LEU A 51 -11.64 -10.20 1.07
N ILE A 52 -11.66 -8.86 1.19
CA ILE A 52 -11.95 -7.94 0.11
C ILE A 52 -10.98 -6.74 0.18
N ILE A 53 -10.62 -6.18 -0.96
CA ILE A 53 -10.00 -4.86 -1.09
C ILE A 53 -11.12 -3.91 -1.51
N PRO A 54 -11.58 -2.98 -0.64
CA PRO A 54 -12.67 -2.06 -0.97
C PRO A 54 -12.23 -1.04 -2.04
N PHE A 55 -13.15 -0.69 -2.95
CA PHE A 55 -12.97 0.43 -3.87
C PHE A 55 -14.33 1.01 -4.29
N LYS A 56 -14.31 2.26 -4.73
CA LYS A 56 -15.53 3.07 -4.97
C LYS A 56 -16.48 2.47 -6.00
N GLU A 57 -15.99 1.83 -7.05
CA GLU A 57 -16.82 1.19 -8.07
C GLU A 57 -17.60 -0.04 -7.56
N MET A 58 -17.31 -0.50 -6.34
CA MET A 58 -18.13 -1.49 -5.64
C MET A 58 -19.30 -0.86 -4.85
N GLY A 59 -19.51 0.47 -4.98
CA GLY A 59 -20.49 1.21 -4.19
C GLY A 59 -20.01 1.52 -2.76
N LEU A 60 -18.71 1.41 -2.49
CA LEU A 60 -18.11 1.71 -1.20
C LEU A 60 -17.59 3.16 -1.16
N PRO A 61 -17.52 3.80 0.02
CA PRO A 61 -17.18 5.22 0.13
C PRO A 61 -15.71 5.53 -0.15
N MET A 62 -14.84 4.51 -0.22
CA MET A 62 -13.40 4.68 -0.27
C MET A 62 -12.71 3.71 -1.22
N ASP A 63 -11.51 4.09 -1.66
CA ASP A 63 -10.55 3.22 -2.31
C ASP A 63 -9.49 2.81 -1.29
N GLU A 64 -9.35 1.51 -1.04
CA GLU A 64 -8.35 0.93 -0.15
C GLU A 64 -7.13 0.40 -0.95
N PHE A 65 -6.80 1.10 -2.00
CA PHE A 65 -5.58 0.89 -2.77
C PHE A 65 -5.04 2.21 -3.33
N TRP A 66 -3.73 2.29 -3.51
CA TRP A 66 -3.05 3.46 -4.06
C TRP A 66 -1.72 3.07 -4.73
N PHE A 67 -1.23 3.97 -5.58
CA PHE A 67 0.08 3.83 -6.21
C PHE A 67 1.13 4.62 -5.44
N ASN A 68 2.27 3.98 -5.22
CA ASN A 68 3.48 4.62 -4.75
C ASN A 68 4.46 4.73 -5.93
N ILE A 69 4.81 5.97 -6.29
CA ILE A 69 5.77 6.27 -7.35
C ILE A 69 6.94 6.98 -6.69
N ALA A 70 8.05 6.28 -6.47
CA ALA A 70 9.27 6.84 -5.93
C ALA A 70 10.23 7.19 -7.06
N ARG A 71 10.45 8.48 -7.27
CA ARG A 71 11.43 9.02 -8.22
C ARG A 71 12.85 8.80 -7.70
N PRO A 72 13.88 8.95 -8.55
CA PRO A 72 15.26 9.02 -8.09
C PRO A 72 15.42 10.02 -6.93
N GLY A 73 16.08 9.60 -5.85
CA GLY A 73 16.28 10.42 -4.64
C GLY A 73 15.12 10.41 -3.64
N GLU A 74 13.97 9.82 -3.95
CA GLU A 74 12.83 9.73 -3.04
C GLU A 74 12.84 8.45 -2.22
N SER A 75 12.30 8.52 -0.99
CA SER A 75 12.13 7.40 -0.05
C SER A 75 10.73 7.41 0.52
N THR A 76 10.32 6.35 1.19
CA THR A 76 9.12 6.28 2.02
C THR A 76 9.55 6.10 3.47
N GLY A 77 9.15 7.02 4.35
CA GLY A 77 9.49 6.99 5.76
C GLY A 77 8.83 5.81 6.50
N TRP A 78 9.24 5.59 7.75
CA TRP A 78 8.63 4.61 8.62
C TRP A 78 7.18 4.97 8.93
N HIS A 79 6.27 4.06 8.70
CA HIS A 79 4.84 4.18 8.98
C HIS A 79 4.19 2.81 9.13
N ASP A 80 3.00 2.78 9.72
CA ASP A 80 2.13 1.61 9.78
C ASP A 80 0.73 1.96 9.26
N HIS A 81 -0.14 0.97 9.16
CA HIS A 81 -1.52 1.15 8.76
C HIS A 81 -2.44 0.86 9.96
N LYS A 82 -2.45 1.74 10.97
CA LYS A 82 -3.31 1.63 12.17
C LYS A 82 -4.79 1.78 11.84
N ASN A 83 -5.30 0.88 11.03
CA ASN A 83 -6.70 0.85 10.61
C ASN A 83 -7.34 -0.50 10.95
N SER A 84 -8.60 -0.66 10.60
CA SER A 84 -9.35 -1.91 10.80
C SER A 84 -9.06 -2.98 9.74
N SER A 85 -8.07 -2.81 8.89
CA SER A 85 -7.69 -3.82 7.90
C SER A 85 -7.10 -5.06 8.57
N ILE A 86 -7.26 -6.20 7.92
CA ILE A 86 -6.78 -7.50 8.40
C ILE A 86 -5.37 -7.80 7.88
N LEU A 87 -5.09 -7.37 6.66
CA LEU A 87 -3.78 -7.43 6.03
C LEU A 87 -3.55 -6.16 5.22
N SER A 88 -2.30 -5.74 5.16
CA SER A 88 -1.82 -4.81 4.16
C SER A 88 -1.03 -5.55 3.10
N GLY A 89 -0.96 -4.99 1.90
CA GLY A 89 -0.23 -5.59 0.80
C GLY A 89 0.44 -4.58 -0.10
N VAL A 90 1.51 -5.02 -0.73
CA VAL A 90 2.18 -4.30 -1.80
C VAL A 90 2.45 -5.23 -2.97
N TYR A 91 2.20 -4.74 -4.17
CA TYR A 91 2.60 -5.41 -5.42
C TYR A 91 3.49 -4.48 -6.23
N TYR A 92 4.61 -5.01 -6.68
CA TYR A 92 5.64 -4.24 -7.39
C TYR A 92 5.44 -4.30 -8.90
N LEU A 93 5.11 -3.15 -9.50
CA LEU A 93 4.93 -3.00 -10.95
C LEU A 93 6.25 -2.77 -11.68
N LYS A 94 7.15 -2.01 -11.07
CA LYS A 94 8.47 -1.69 -11.61
C LYS A 94 9.45 -1.45 -10.48
N VAL A 95 10.50 -2.25 -10.42
CA VAL A 95 11.56 -2.13 -9.42
C VAL A 95 12.91 -2.08 -10.16
N PRO A 96 13.44 -0.88 -10.42
CA PRO A 96 14.80 -0.73 -10.93
C PRO A 96 15.84 -1.25 -9.94
N ASN A 97 17.00 -1.66 -10.41
CA ASN A 97 18.13 -1.96 -9.53
C ASN A 97 18.44 -0.75 -8.64
N GLU A 98 18.80 -0.98 -7.38
CA GLU A 98 19.10 0.05 -6.37
C GLU A 98 17.94 1.01 -6.04
N SER A 99 16.70 0.64 -6.37
CA SER A 99 15.52 1.48 -6.04
C SER A 99 14.97 1.29 -4.63
N GLY A 100 15.62 0.44 -3.81
CA GLY A 100 15.31 0.19 -2.41
C GLY A 100 14.42 -1.05 -2.20
N ASP A 101 14.77 -1.82 -1.17
CA ASP A 101 13.98 -2.93 -0.65
C ASP A 101 12.97 -2.41 0.38
N ILE A 102 11.91 -3.17 0.66
CA ILE A 102 11.03 -2.85 1.77
C ILE A 102 11.65 -3.32 3.08
N HIS A 103 11.72 -2.41 4.04
CA HIS A 103 12.18 -2.67 5.40
C HIS A 103 10.98 -2.73 6.33
N PHE A 104 11.05 -3.61 7.30
CA PHE A 104 10.06 -3.78 8.35
C PHE A 104 10.72 -3.68 9.71
N ARG A 105 9.97 -3.21 10.72
CA ARG A 105 10.39 -3.26 12.10
C ARG A 105 9.20 -3.49 13.04
N LYS A 106 9.47 -4.17 14.14
CA LYS A 106 8.49 -4.43 15.20
C LYS A 106 9.19 -4.46 16.55
N LYS A 107 8.54 -3.93 17.58
CA LYS A 107 8.98 -4.16 18.97
C LYS A 107 8.52 -5.54 19.41
N ASN A 108 9.46 -6.37 19.88
CA ASN A 108 9.21 -7.66 20.46
C ASN A 108 9.90 -7.69 21.83
N ASP A 109 9.13 -7.87 22.91
CA ASP A 109 9.62 -7.89 24.31
C ASP A 109 10.56 -6.70 24.66
N GLY A 110 10.20 -5.51 24.18
CA GLY A 110 10.98 -4.27 24.38
C GLY A 110 12.18 -4.10 23.45
N GLN A 111 12.55 -5.09 22.66
CA GLN A 111 13.62 -5.01 21.66
C GLN A 111 13.05 -4.68 20.28
N LEU A 112 13.73 -3.79 19.55
CA LEU A 112 13.40 -3.48 18.17
C LEU A 112 14.03 -4.53 17.25
N VAL A 113 13.17 -5.26 16.53
CA VAL A 113 13.61 -6.22 15.51
C VAL A 113 13.36 -5.61 14.14
N GLU A 114 14.38 -5.57 13.29
CA GLU A 114 14.30 -5.07 11.92
C GLU A 114 14.67 -6.18 10.93
N TRP A 115 13.97 -6.21 9.79
CA TRP A 115 14.30 -7.09 8.67
C TRP A 115 13.93 -6.41 7.35
N LYS A 116 14.42 -6.96 6.26
CA LYS A 116 14.08 -6.48 4.91
C LYS A 116 13.65 -7.63 4.02
N ILE A 117 12.81 -7.31 3.05
CA ILE A 117 12.40 -8.22 1.98
C ILE A 117 12.77 -7.54 0.66
N ARG A 118 13.46 -8.28 -0.20
CA ARG A 118 13.85 -7.80 -1.52
C ARG A 118 12.61 -7.46 -2.34
N SER A 119 12.58 -6.22 -2.84
CA SER A 119 11.57 -5.75 -3.79
C SER A 119 11.92 -6.22 -5.19
N GLU A 120 10.96 -6.82 -5.88
CA GLU A 120 11.16 -7.36 -7.24
C GLU A 120 9.88 -7.13 -8.06
N THR A 121 10.04 -6.74 -9.32
CA THR A 121 8.90 -6.60 -10.24
C THR A 121 8.13 -7.92 -10.33
N GLY A 122 6.81 -7.84 -10.18
CA GLY A 122 5.91 -9.01 -10.16
C GLY A 122 5.73 -9.68 -8.80
N LYS A 123 6.48 -9.26 -7.77
CA LYS A 123 6.33 -9.80 -6.41
C LYS A 123 5.17 -9.12 -5.68
N MET A 124 4.41 -9.91 -4.91
CA MET A 124 3.43 -9.45 -3.92
C MET A 124 3.90 -9.81 -2.53
N ILE A 125 3.76 -8.89 -1.59
CA ILE A 125 4.01 -9.10 -0.16
C ILE A 125 2.73 -8.75 0.58
N LEU A 126 2.26 -9.65 1.45
CA LEU A 126 1.16 -9.41 2.40
C LEU A 126 1.75 -9.42 3.81
N PHE A 127 1.32 -8.48 4.66
CA PHE A 127 1.85 -8.30 6.01
C PHE A 127 0.79 -7.77 6.96
N ASP A 128 1.03 -7.89 8.27
CA ASP A 128 0.19 -7.34 9.32
C ASP A 128 0.22 -5.80 9.24
N PRO A 129 -0.95 -5.13 9.18
CA PRO A 129 -1.03 -3.67 9.04
C PRO A 129 -0.39 -2.90 10.18
N ASN A 130 -0.20 -3.51 11.36
CA ASN A 130 0.43 -2.89 12.52
C ASN A 130 1.97 -2.97 12.49
N ILE A 131 2.56 -3.60 11.48
CA ILE A 131 4.01 -3.65 11.33
C ILE A 131 4.48 -2.36 10.64
N GLU A 132 5.36 -1.61 11.32
CA GLU A 132 6.01 -0.44 10.71
C GLU A 132 6.90 -0.88 9.55
N HIS A 133 6.80 -0.12 8.46
CA HIS A 133 7.60 -0.39 7.27
C HIS A 133 8.06 0.91 6.60
N SER A 134 9.13 0.79 5.85
CA SER A 134 9.73 1.90 5.12
C SER A 134 10.39 1.41 3.85
N VAL A 135 10.74 2.34 2.97
CA VAL A 135 11.57 2.03 1.81
C VAL A 135 12.65 3.10 1.69
N PRO A 136 13.93 2.71 1.66
CA PRO A 136 15.04 3.65 1.56
C PRO A 136 15.04 4.39 0.22
N ILE A 137 15.95 5.35 0.11
CA ILE A 137 16.12 6.21 -1.05
C ILE A 137 16.27 5.38 -2.33
N ASN A 138 15.48 5.71 -3.33
CA ASN A 138 15.65 5.21 -4.69
C ASN A 138 16.94 5.81 -5.29
N LYS A 139 18.02 5.03 -5.33
CA LYS A 139 19.31 5.42 -5.89
C LYS A 139 19.40 5.16 -7.40
N SER A 140 18.37 4.56 -8.00
CA SER A 140 18.32 4.32 -9.43
C SER A 140 18.05 5.60 -10.21
N LYS A 141 18.22 5.54 -11.54
CA LYS A 141 17.87 6.64 -12.46
C LYS A 141 16.41 6.61 -12.93
N HIS A 142 15.60 5.69 -12.40
CA HIS A 142 14.23 5.44 -12.86
C HIS A 142 13.25 5.38 -11.69
N ASP A 143 11.98 5.69 -11.99
CA ASP A 143 10.89 5.56 -11.03
C ASP A 143 10.71 4.10 -10.60
N ARG A 144 10.60 3.87 -9.28
CA ARG A 144 10.05 2.64 -8.70
C ARG A 144 8.55 2.81 -8.55
N VAL A 145 7.78 1.82 -9.00
CA VAL A 145 6.33 1.86 -8.99
C VAL A 145 5.77 0.62 -8.31
N SER A 146 4.91 0.83 -7.31
CA SER A 146 4.16 -0.22 -6.64
C SER A 146 2.71 0.17 -6.44
N ILE A 147 1.86 -0.83 -6.22
CA ILE A 147 0.48 -0.68 -5.74
C ILE A 147 0.45 -1.18 -4.32
N ALA A 148 0.01 -0.34 -3.40
CA ALA A 148 -0.31 -0.72 -2.03
C ALA A 148 -1.82 -0.87 -1.89
N PHE A 149 -2.26 -1.75 -1.00
CA PHE A 149 -3.68 -2.01 -0.75
C PHE A 149 -3.91 -2.61 0.64
N ASN A 150 -5.13 -2.42 1.16
CA ASN A 150 -5.56 -3.02 2.42
C ASN A 150 -6.69 -4.04 2.17
N LEU A 151 -6.63 -5.16 2.90
CA LEU A 151 -7.62 -6.23 2.85
C LEU A 151 -8.45 -6.24 4.14
N TYR A 152 -9.75 -6.34 3.97
CA TYR A 152 -10.74 -6.36 5.05
C TYR A 152 -11.49 -7.68 5.04
N SER A 153 -11.94 -8.13 6.23
CA SER A 153 -12.82 -9.28 6.31
C SER A 153 -14.27 -8.92 5.98
N LEU A 154 -15.02 -9.89 5.50
CA LEU A 154 -16.48 -9.79 5.37
C LEU A 154 -17.18 -10.37 6.62
N PRO A 155 -18.33 -9.78 7.07
CA PRO A 155 -18.93 -8.54 6.57
C PRO A 155 -18.08 -7.31 6.88
N LEU A 156 -18.14 -6.30 6.00
CA LEU A 156 -17.46 -5.02 6.23
C LEU A 156 -18.18 -4.26 7.36
N THR A 157 -17.48 -4.02 8.45
CA THR A 157 -17.94 -3.09 9.49
C THR A 157 -17.43 -1.71 9.13
N ILE A 158 -18.24 -0.95 8.37
CA ILE A 158 -17.93 0.44 8.06
C ILE A 158 -18.31 1.27 9.28
N LYS A 159 -17.34 1.72 10.05
CA LYS A 159 -17.59 2.74 11.08
C LYS A 159 -17.82 4.05 10.35
N SER A 160 -19.00 4.65 10.54
CA SER A 160 -19.44 5.90 9.88
C SER A 160 -18.73 7.17 10.39
N ASN A 161 -17.62 7.06 11.11
CA ASN A 161 -16.92 8.21 11.67
C ASN A 161 -15.95 8.79 10.65
N SER A 162 -16.36 9.94 10.08
CA SER A 162 -15.55 10.80 9.19
C SER A 162 -14.20 11.23 9.80
N ASP A 163 -14.02 11.10 11.11
CA ASP A 163 -12.83 11.52 11.84
C ASP A 163 -11.66 10.49 11.80
N GLU A 164 -11.91 9.26 11.35
CA GLU A 164 -10.87 8.23 11.26
C GLU A 164 -9.92 8.39 10.06
N TYR A 165 -10.25 9.25 9.11
CA TYR A 165 -9.41 9.60 7.94
C TYR A 165 -8.70 10.94 8.07
N SER A 166 -8.56 11.49 9.29
CA SER A 166 -7.76 12.70 9.47
C SER A 166 -6.28 12.39 9.24
N SER A 167 -5.60 13.28 8.52
CA SER A 167 -4.17 13.24 8.24
C SER A 167 -3.28 13.08 9.50
N ASN A 168 -3.84 13.30 10.68
CA ASN A 168 -3.15 13.20 11.97
C ASN A 168 -2.89 11.78 12.47
N LYS A 169 -3.50 10.74 11.87
CA LYS A 169 -3.27 9.33 12.25
C LYS A 169 -1.94 8.76 11.76
N PHE A 170 -1.29 9.44 10.84
CA PHE A 170 -0.02 9.01 10.25
C PHE A 170 1.20 9.76 10.83
N TYR A 171 1.02 10.60 11.85
CA TYR A 171 2.05 11.54 12.36
C TYR A 171 2.23 11.51 13.89
N SER A 172 1.92 10.43 14.56
CA SER A 172 2.23 10.29 15.99
C SER A 172 3.35 9.30 16.25
#